data_e301d094dfdba17ca6abfca0478ca754
#
_entry.id   e301d094dfdba17ca6abfca0478ca754
#
_cell.length_a   1.000
_cell.length_b   1.000
_cell.length_c   1.000
_cell.angle_alpha   90.00
_cell.angle_beta   90.00
_cell.angle_gamma   90.00
#
_symmetry.space_group_name_H-M   'P 1'
#
loop_
_entity.id
_entity.type
_entity.pdbx_description
1 polymer ?
#
loop_
_entity_poly.entity_id
_entity_poly.type
_entity_poly.pdbx_seq_one_letter_code
_entity_poly.pdbx_strand_id
1 'polypeptide(L)'
;MNEYNSSERQSGLLSIQGMQVATIHTAMFMEVLAAIHAGNEKLAQFYVDRFPLDVRKAYDAWIAQKPFENVKADPHPFVPNLYQMPGADEIEKANAAAAQKITDSRAAGSVSGQYLANTVLFATVLFFVNAASKFEQRRVRLLGFLFAIAIFSFAVVRTVMLPL
;
A
#
# COMPACT_ATOMS: atom_id res chain seq x y z
N MET A 1 -3.03 -14.64 2.44
CA MET A 1 -2.69 -14.30 1.03
C MET A 1 -3.88 -13.78 0.22
N ASN A 2 -5.07 -14.38 0.33
CA ASN A 2 -6.25 -13.97 -0.45
C ASN A 2 -6.81 -12.57 -0.09
N GLU A 3 -6.80 -12.18 1.19
CA GLU A 3 -7.36 -10.89 1.63
C GLU A 3 -6.50 -9.69 1.23
N TYR A 4 -5.16 -9.83 1.22
CA TYR A 4 -4.24 -8.81 0.73
C TYR A 4 -4.50 -8.53 -0.76
N ASN A 5 -4.50 -9.58 -1.58
CA ASN A 5 -4.75 -9.45 -3.03
C ASN A 5 -6.13 -8.87 -3.35
N SER A 6 -7.13 -9.07 -2.48
CA SER A 6 -8.46 -8.47 -2.65
C SER A 6 -8.46 -6.97 -2.35
N SER A 7 -7.77 -6.55 -1.28
CA SER A 7 -7.65 -5.13 -0.91
C SER A 7 -6.85 -4.31 -1.91
N GLU A 8 -5.75 -4.88 -2.42
CA GLU A 8 -4.94 -4.26 -3.46
C GLU A 8 -5.71 -4.09 -4.78
N ARG A 9 -6.46 -5.12 -5.19
CA ARG A 9 -7.34 -5.03 -6.36
C ARG A 9 -8.43 -3.99 -6.18
N GLN A 10 -9.05 -3.93 -5.01
CA GLN A 10 -10.09 -2.94 -4.72
C GLN A 10 -9.55 -1.52 -4.78
N SER A 11 -8.39 -1.25 -4.17
CA SER A 11 -7.69 0.04 -4.25
C SER A 11 -7.36 0.40 -5.70
N GLY A 12 -6.83 -0.55 -6.50
CA GLY A 12 -6.55 -0.36 -7.92
C GLY A 12 -7.79 -0.02 -8.74
N LEU A 13 -8.92 -0.72 -8.52
CA LEU A 13 -10.18 -0.43 -9.20
C LEU A 13 -10.71 0.97 -8.87
N LEU A 14 -10.70 1.36 -7.60
CA LEU A 14 -11.13 2.70 -7.17
C LEU A 14 -10.24 3.79 -7.80
N SER A 15 -8.93 3.57 -7.85
CA SER A 15 -7.99 4.50 -8.49
C SER A 15 -8.26 4.65 -9.99
N ILE A 16 -8.53 3.55 -10.70
CA ILE A 16 -8.88 3.57 -12.13
C ILE A 16 -10.19 4.32 -12.34
N GLN A 17 -11.21 4.05 -11.53
CA GLN A 17 -12.50 4.75 -11.61
C GLN A 17 -12.34 6.25 -11.35
N GLY A 18 -11.58 6.65 -10.33
CA GLY A 18 -11.29 8.05 -10.05
C GLY A 18 -10.58 8.76 -11.22
N MET A 19 -9.57 8.10 -11.80
CA MET A 19 -8.88 8.64 -12.99
C MET A 19 -9.79 8.76 -14.21
N GLN A 20 -10.69 7.80 -14.43
CA GLN A 20 -11.67 7.88 -15.52
C GLN A 20 -12.60 9.08 -15.35
N VAL A 21 -13.13 9.29 -14.15
CA VAL A 21 -13.98 10.44 -13.84
C VAL A 21 -13.21 11.75 -14.00
N ALA A 22 -11.98 11.86 -13.50
CA ALA A 22 -11.13 13.03 -13.67
C ALA A 22 -10.85 13.33 -15.15
N THR A 23 -10.67 12.29 -15.97
CA THR A 23 -10.50 12.43 -17.43
C THR A 23 -11.75 13.02 -18.09
N ILE A 24 -12.93 12.55 -17.70
CA ILE A 24 -14.21 13.09 -18.20
C ILE A 24 -14.36 14.56 -17.80
N HIS A 25 -14.07 14.91 -16.54
CA HIS A 25 -14.13 16.28 -16.06
C HIS A 25 -13.17 17.20 -16.82
N THR A 26 -11.95 16.72 -17.09
CA THR A 26 -10.98 17.45 -17.91
C THR A 26 -11.48 17.66 -19.33
N ALA A 27 -12.07 16.64 -19.96
CA ALA A 27 -12.65 16.76 -21.29
C ALA A 27 -13.79 17.80 -21.34
N MET A 28 -14.69 17.78 -20.34
CA MET A 28 -15.76 18.79 -20.21
C MET A 28 -15.19 20.22 -20.12
N PHE A 29 -14.13 20.41 -19.34
CA PHE A 29 -13.44 21.69 -19.23
C PHE A 29 -12.80 22.14 -20.57
N MET A 30 -12.19 21.22 -21.31
CA MET A 30 -11.61 21.52 -22.62
C MET A 30 -12.68 21.98 -23.63
N GLU A 31 -13.90 21.44 -23.57
CA GLU A 31 -15.03 21.92 -24.40
C GLU A 31 -15.42 23.37 -24.04
N VAL A 32 -15.39 23.73 -22.74
CA VAL A 32 -15.62 25.13 -22.31
C VAL A 32 -14.54 26.05 -22.89
N LEU A 33 -13.26 25.67 -22.79
CA LEU A 33 -12.17 26.48 -23.33
C LEU A 33 -12.27 26.62 -24.85
N ALA A 34 -12.63 25.55 -25.55
CA ALA A 34 -12.84 25.58 -27.01
C ALA A 34 -13.97 26.53 -27.38
N ALA A 35 -15.10 26.50 -26.66
CA ALA A 35 -16.22 27.40 -26.88
C ALA A 35 -15.84 28.87 -26.59
N ILE A 36 -15.11 29.15 -25.55
CA ILE A 36 -14.58 30.49 -25.22
C ILE A 36 -13.64 30.96 -26.33
N HIS A 37 -12.71 30.13 -26.79
CA HIS A 37 -11.77 30.47 -27.86
C HIS A 37 -12.49 30.77 -29.20
N ALA A 38 -13.58 30.04 -29.47
CA ALA A 38 -14.43 30.29 -30.64
C ALA A 38 -15.35 31.52 -30.50
N GLY A 39 -15.32 32.26 -29.39
CA GLY A 39 -16.19 33.39 -29.11
C GLY A 39 -17.67 33.00 -28.88
N ASN A 40 -17.93 31.72 -28.60
CA ASN A 40 -19.29 31.21 -28.39
C ASN A 40 -19.63 31.13 -26.91
N GLU A 41 -19.90 32.28 -26.30
CA GLU A 41 -20.20 32.38 -24.86
C GLU A 41 -21.44 31.55 -24.46
N LYS A 42 -22.46 31.46 -25.34
CA LYS A 42 -23.66 30.67 -25.07
C LYS A 42 -23.33 29.17 -24.94
N LEU A 43 -22.44 28.69 -25.76
CA LEU A 43 -22.02 27.28 -25.74
C LEU A 43 -21.13 27.03 -24.52
N ALA A 44 -20.22 27.96 -24.20
CA ALA A 44 -19.40 27.86 -22.98
C ALA A 44 -20.27 27.77 -21.77
N GLN A 45 -21.25 28.67 -21.61
CA GLN A 45 -22.19 28.67 -20.48
C GLN A 45 -23.02 27.38 -20.42
N PHE A 46 -23.45 26.86 -21.55
CA PHE A 46 -24.18 25.59 -21.66
C PHE A 46 -23.39 24.43 -21.05
N TYR A 47 -22.07 24.35 -21.32
CA TYR A 47 -21.20 23.32 -20.72
C TYR A 47 -20.97 23.56 -19.21
N VAL A 48 -20.70 24.81 -18.82
CA VAL A 48 -20.46 25.15 -17.43
C VAL A 48 -21.69 24.86 -16.54
N ASP A 49 -22.89 25.08 -17.04
CA ASP A 49 -24.15 24.77 -16.32
C ASP A 49 -24.37 23.27 -16.10
N ARG A 50 -23.64 22.42 -16.81
CA ARG A 50 -23.71 20.96 -16.74
C ARG A 50 -22.53 20.35 -16.01
N PHE A 51 -21.63 21.14 -15.47
CA PHE A 51 -20.56 20.63 -14.64
C PHE A 51 -21.10 19.94 -13.39
N PRO A 52 -20.51 18.80 -12.99
CA PRO A 52 -20.69 18.27 -11.65
C PRO A 52 -20.33 19.32 -10.59
N LEU A 53 -20.91 19.22 -9.40
CA LEU A 53 -20.78 20.24 -8.37
C LEU A 53 -19.34 20.54 -7.95
N ASP A 54 -18.50 19.51 -7.87
CA ASP A 54 -17.07 19.60 -7.55
C ASP A 54 -16.28 20.31 -8.66
N VAL A 55 -16.55 19.97 -9.92
CA VAL A 55 -15.95 20.65 -11.09
C VAL A 55 -16.40 22.11 -11.16
N ARG A 56 -17.69 22.36 -10.91
CA ARG A 56 -18.23 23.72 -10.92
C ARG A 56 -17.56 24.59 -9.88
N LYS A 57 -17.43 24.12 -8.65
CA LYS A 57 -16.72 24.82 -7.58
C LYS A 57 -15.27 25.12 -7.94
N ALA A 58 -14.56 24.14 -8.48
CA ALA A 58 -13.16 24.30 -8.89
C ALA A 58 -13.04 25.30 -10.05
N TYR A 59 -13.94 25.24 -11.04
CA TYR A 59 -14.00 26.18 -12.14
C TYR A 59 -14.28 27.61 -11.69
N ASP A 60 -15.29 27.83 -10.84
CA ASP A 60 -15.66 29.15 -10.34
C ASP A 60 -14.50 29.76 -9.51
N ALA A 61 -13.81 28.96 -8.68
CA ALA A 61 -12.64 29.40 -7.93
C ALA A 61 -11.44 29.73 -8.84
N TRP A 62 -11.26 28.99 -9.92
CA TRP A 62 -10.22 29.25 -10.92
C TRP A 62 -10.50 30.51 -11.74
N ILE A 63 -11.74 30.69 -12.21
CA ILE A 63 -12.15 31.89 -12.96
C ILE A 63 -12.03 33.16 -12.10
N ALA A 64 -12.29 33.06 -10.78
CA ALA A 64 -12.14 34.18 -9.86
C ALA A 64 -10.68 34.70 -9.79
N GLN A 65 -9.69 33.89 -10.15
CA GLN A 65 -8.29 34.29 -10.25
C GLN A 65 -7.96 35.07 -11.53
N LYS A 66 -8.92 35.23 -12.46
CA LYS A 66 -8.76 35.85 -13.78
C LYS A 66 -7.63 35.22 -14.60
N PRO A 67 -7.68 33.91 -14.89
CA PRO A 67 -6.56 33.16 -15.44
C PRO A 67 -6.09 33.68 -16.82
N PHE A 68 -6.93 34.34 -17.56
CA PHE A 68 -6.58 34.91 -18.87
C PHE A 68 -5.85 36.26 -18.79
N GLU A 69 -5.91 36.94 -17.62
CA GLU A 69 -5.28 38.24 -17.37
C GLU A 69 -4.11 38.13 -16.37
N ASN A 70 -4.18 37.16 -15.45
CA ASN A 70 -3.27 37.01 -14.33
C ASN A 70 -2.32 35.83 -14.55
N VAL A 71 -1.07 36.11 -14.88
CA VAL A 71 -0.02 35.10 -15.08
C VAL A 71 0.27 34.25 -13.83
N LYS A 72 -0.13 34.75 -12.63
CA LYS A 72 0.05 34.04 -11.35
C LYS A 72 -1.16 33.15 -10.99
N ALA A 73 -2.22 33.17 -11.79
CA ALA A 73 -3.34 32.28 -11.59
C ALA A 73 -2.94 30.82 -11.80
N ASP A 74 -3.66 29.91 -11.15
CA ASP A 74 -3.48 28.49 -11.37
C ASP A 74 -3.67 28.13 -12.85
N PRO A 75 -2.90 27.18 -13.41
CA PRO A 75 -2.93 26.89 -14.85
C PRO A 75 -4.25 26.28 -15.32
N HIS A 76 -4.98 25.62 -14.41
CA HIS A 76 -6.26 24.98 -14.70
C HIS A 76 -7.04 24.73 -13.39
N PRO A 77 -8.35 24.47 -13.42
CA PRO A 77 -9.15 24.25 -12.21
C PRO A 77 -8.86 22.93 -11.47
N PHE A 78 -8.15 21.99 -12.07
CA PHE A 78 -7.88 20.67 -11.51
C PHE A 78 -6.58 20.59 -10.68
N VAL A 79 -6.08 21.70 -10.18
CA VAL A 79 -4.97 21.71 -9.22
C VAL A 79 -5.45 21.22 -7.85
N PRO A 80 -4.58 20.60 -7.03
CA PRO A 80 -5.00 19.96 -5.77
C PRO A 80 -5.67 20.89 -4.74
N ASN A 81 -5.39 22.20 -4.80
CA ASN A 81 -6.01 23.19 -3.91
C ASN A 81 -7.42 23.63 -4.36
N LEU A 82 -7.82 23.37 -5.58
CA LEU A 82 -9.13 23.75 -6.12
C LEU A 82 -10.04 22.54 -6.37
N TYR A 83 -9.47 21.39 -6.72
CA TYR A 83 -10.23 20.21 -7.10
C TYR A 83 -9.73 18.97 -6.38
N GLN A 84 -10.65 18.21 -5.84
CA GLN A 84 -10.39 16.90 -5.28
C GLN A 84 -11.00 15.84 -6.20
N MET A 85 -10.19 14.85 -6.58
CA MET A 85 -10.66 13.75 -7.43
C MET A 85 -11.79 12.98 -6.72
N PRO A 86 -12.90 12.69 -7.39
CA PRO A 86 -13.97 11.87 -6.81
C PRO A 86 -13.44 10.54 -6.31
N GLY A 87 -13.83 10.17 -5.08
CA GLY A 87 -13.35 8.93 -4.45
C GLY A 87 -11.93 9.00 -3.88
N ALA A 88 -11.28 10.17 -3.83
CA ALA A 88 -9.93 10.31 -3.31
C ALA A 88 -9.81 9.79 -1.85
N ASP A 89 -10.79 10.12 -1.00
CA ASP A 89 -10.80 9.67 0.40
C ASP A 89 -10.97 8.15 0.52
N GLU A 90 -11.80 7.55 -0.33
CA GLU A 90 -11.98 6.10 -0.38
C GLU A 90 -10.72 5.38 -0.89
N ILE A 91 -10.06 5.96 -1.89
CA ILE A 91 -8.78 5.46 -2.41
C ILE A 91 -7.71 5.52 -1.33
N GLU A 92 -7.60 6.63 -0.61
CA GLU A 92 -6.64 6.80 0.48
C GLU A 92 -6.89 5.80 1.60
N LYS A 93 -8.14 5.63 2.04
CA LYS A 93 -8.53 4.62 3.04
C LYS A 93 -8.21 3.20 2.58
N ALA A 94 -8.51 2.88 1.32
CA ALA A 94 -8.22 1.56 0.76
C ALA A 94 -6.72 1.29 0.69
N ASN A 95 -5.91 2.29 0.30
CA ASN A 95 -4.45 2.20 0.27
C ASN A 95 -3.87 2.02 1.69
N ALA A 96 -4.35 2.79 2.66
CA ALA A 96 -3.92 2.66 4.06
C ALA A 96 -4.25 1.27 4.63
N ALA A 97 -5.45 0.76 4.36
CA ALA A 97 -5.85 -0.59 4.78
C ALA A 97 -4.99 -1.68 4.11
N ALA A 98 -4.67 -1.54 2.82
CA ALA A 98 -3.78 -2.46 2.12
C ALA A 98 -2.35 -2.44 2.72
N ALA A 99 -1.81 -1.25 2.99
CA ALA A 99 -0.50 -1.08 3.61
C ALA A 99 -0.43 -1.72 5.01
N GLN A 100 -1.47 -1.55 5.83
CA GLN A 100 -1.57 -2.20 7.14
C GLN A 100 -1.56 -3.72 7.02
N LYS A 101 -2.36 -4.29 6.10
CA LYS A 101 -2.39 -5.73 5.87
C LYS A 101 -1.05 -6.31 5.41
N ILE A 102 -0.25 -5.56 4.63
CA ILE A 102 1.12 -5.96 4.27
C ILE A 102 1.98 -6.05 5.53
N THR A 103 1.91 -5.04 6.39
CA THR A 103 2.70 -4.98 7.61
C THR A 103 2.35 -6.16 8.53
N ASP A 104 1.07 -6.43 8.73
CA ASP A 104 0.58 -7.53 9.55
C ASP A 104 1.00 -8.89 8.98
N SER A 105 0.91 -9.07 7.66
CA SER A 105 1.34 -10.28 6.96
C SER A 105 2.84 -10.52 7.10
N ARG A 106 3.66 -9.47 7.00
CA ARG A 106 5.11 -9.56 7.20
C ARG A 106 5.47 -9.92 8.64
N ALA A 107 4.77 -9.33 9.61
CA ALA A 107 4.94 -9.65 11.02
C ALA A 107 4.62 -11.12 11.29
N ALA A 108 3.48 -11.61 10.81
CA ALA A 108 3.10 -13.03 10.93
C ALA A 108 4.09 -13.97 10.23
N GLY A 109 4.56 -13.60 9.04
CA GLY A 109 5.58 -14.34 8.30
C GLY A 109 6.92 -14.41 9.06
N SER A 110 7.33 -13.31 9.70
CA SER A 110 8.53 -13.27 10.55
C SER A 110 8.42 -14.22 11.75
N VAL A 111 7.29 -14.21 12.44
CA VAL A 111 7.01 -15.11 13.56
C VAL A 111 7.06 -16.57 13.08
N SER A 112 6.37 -16.89 12.00
CA SER A 112 6.40 -18.25 11.41
C SER A 112 7.82 -18.71 11.05
N GLY A 113 8.63 -17.82 10.46
CA GLY A 113 10.03 -18.09 10.15
C GLY A 113 10.88 -18.38 11.38
N GLN A 114 10.61 -17.70 12.51
CA GLN A 114 11.29 -17.94 13.76
C GLN A 114 10.94 -19.31 14.35
N TYR A 115 9.69 -19.75 14.29
CA TYR A 115 9.27 -21.10 14.68
C TYR A 115 9.93 -22.17 13.82
N LEU A 116 9.97 -21.96 12.49
CA LEU A 116 10.64 -22.87 11.57
C LEU A 116 12.13 -23.00 11.91
N ALA A 117 12.83 -21.87 12.10
CA ALA A 117 14.23 -21.87 12.48
C ALA A 117 14.47 -22.63 13.80
N ASN A 118 13.55 -22.50 14.75
CA ASN A 118 13.63 -23.20 16.03
C ASN A 118 13.42 -24.72 15.87
N THR A 119 12.54 -25.14 14.98
CA THR A 119 12.35 -26.55 14.60
C THR A 119 13.64 -27.15 14.02
N VAL A 120 14.35 -26.40 13.19
CA VAL A 120 15.65 -26.81 12.64
C VAL A 120 16.69 -26.98 13.74
N LEU A 121 16.71 -26.10 14.75
CA LEU A 121 17.61 -26.25 15.91
C LEU A 121 17.34 -27.56 16.66
N PHE A 122 16.09 -27.91 16.94
CA PHE A 122 15.75 -29.19 17.56
C PHE A 122 16.15 -30.39 16.72
N ALA A 123 15.95 -30.34 15.40
CA ALA A 123 16.42 -31.38 14.50
C ALA A 123 17.96 -31.54 14.54
N THR A 124 18.68 -30.42 14.63
CA THR A 124 20.14 -30.40 14.78
C THR A 124 20.58 -31.04 16.09
N VAL A 125 19.88 -30.82 17.20
CA VAL A 125 20.15 -31.49 18.48
C VAL A 125 20.04 -33.01 18.33
N LEU A 126 18.94 -33.49 17.73
CA LEU A 126 18.73 -34.92 17.52
C LEU A 126 19.82 -35.54 16.64
N PHE A 127 20.25 -34.82 15.62
CA PHE A 127 21.36 -35.24 14.77
C PHE A 127 22.65 -35.40 15.56
N PHE A 128 23.03 -34.40 16.38
CA PHE A 128 24.27 -34.46 17.17
C PHE A 128 24.23 -35.53 18.28
N VAL A 129 23.07 -35.72 18.92
CA VAL A 129 22.90 -36.81 19.91
C VAL A 129 23.10 -38.17 19.23
N ASN A 130 22.49 -38.39 18.06
CA ASN A 130 22.60 -39.63 17.32
C ASN A 130 24.05 -39.85 16.80
N ALA A 131 24.68 -38.83 16.26
CA ALA A 131 26.06 -38.88 15.77
C ALA A 131 27.03 -39.13 16.93
N ALA A 132 26.88 -38.44 18.09
CA ALA A 132 27.74 -38.60 19.28
C ALA A 132 27.69 -40.03 19.84
N SER A 133 26.54 -40.68 19.79
CA SER A 133 26.38 -42.05 20.27
C SER A 133 27.21 -43.09 19.52
N LYS A 134 27.62 -42.79 18.26
CA LYS A 134 28.39 -43.70 17.39
C LYS A 134 29.91 -43.61 17.61
N PHE A 135 30.41 -42.62 18.38
CA PHE A 135 31.84 -42.52 18.64
C PHE A 135 32.28 -43.45 19.74
N GLU A 136 33.33 -44.26 19.51
CA GLU A 136 33.91 -45.15 20.51
C GLU A 136 34.68 -44.40 21.59
N GLN A 137 35.36 -43.30 21.22
CA GLN A 137 36.14 -42.49 22.17
C GLN A 137 35.25 -41.74 23.11
N ARG A 138 35.33 -42.06 24.40
CA ARG A 138 34.51 -41.44 25.48
C ARG A 138 34.58 -39.91 25.48
N ARG A 139 35.75 -39.31 25.24
CA ARG A 139 35.92 -37.84 25.22
C ARG A 139 35.15 -37.19 24.07
N VAL A 140 35.22 -37.74 22.87
CA VAL A 140 34.52 -37.22 21.68
C VAL A 140 33.02 -37.35 21.86
N ARG A 141 32.53 -38.46 22.36
CA ARG A 141 31.12 -38.70 22.68
C ARG A 141 30.59 -37.68 23.72
N LEU A 142 31.38 -37.42 24.76
CA LEU A 142 30.99 -36.49 25.81
C LEU A 142 30.92 -35.05 25.28
N LEU A 143 31.87 -34.62 24.43
CA LEU A 143 31.85 -33.32 23.79
C LEU A 143 30.62 -33.16 22.87
N GLY A 144 30.27 -34.19 22.11
CA GLY A 144 29.07 -34.18 21.25
C GLY A 144 27.78 -34.01 22.04
N PHE A 145 27.65 -34.71 23.20
CA PHE A 145 26.49 -34.55 24.09
C PHE A 145 26.43 -33.16 24.75
N LEU A 146 27.56 -32.62 25.19
CA LEU A 146 27.61 -31.27 25.77
C LEU A 146 27.18 -30.20 24.74
N PHE A 147 27.64 -30.34 23.50
CA PHE A 147 27.26 -29.46 22.43
C PHE A 147 25.75 -29.55 22.11
N ALA A 148 25.21 -30.78 22.05
CA ALA A 148 23.79 -31.00 21.86
C ALA A 148 22.92 -30.38 22.96
N ILE A 149 23.35 -30.51 24.24
CA ILE A 149 22.70 -29.90 25.39
C ILE A 149 22.74 -28.36 25.30
N ALA A 150 23.86 -27.78 24.91
CA ALA A 150 23.97 -26.33 24.73
C ALA A 150 22.98 -25.79 23.66
N ILE A 151 22.92 -26.44 22.48
CA ILE A 151 21.96 -26.08 21.42
C ILE A 151 20.52 -26.29 21.93
N PHE A 152 20.24 -27.39 22.60
CA PHE A 152 18.89 -27.65 23.12
C PHE A 152 18.45 -26.57 24.11
N SER A 153 19.32 -26.22 25.09
CA SER A 153 19.03 -25.16 26.06
C SER A 153 18.78 -23.81 25.37
N PHE A 154 19.58 -23.47 24.38
CA PHE A 154 19.38 -22.28 23.57
C PHE A 154 18.03 -22.30 22.79
N ALA A 155 17.67 -23.43 22.17
CA ALA A 155 16.42 -23.59 21.45
C ALA A 155 15.20 -23.46 22.37
N VAL A 156 15.26 -24.05 23.58
CA VAL A 156 14.20 -23.94 24.61
C VAL A 156 14.00 -22.49 25.06
N VAL A 157 15.08 -21.80 25.43
CA VAL A 157 15.02 -20.38 25.83
C VAL A 157 14.42 -19.54 24.72
N ARG A 158 14.85 -19.76 23.48
CA ARG A 158 14.31 -19.06 22.32
C ARG A 158 12.82 -19.36 22.11
N THR A 159 12.36 -20.60 22.30
CA THR A 159 10.94 -20.96 22.20
C THR A 159 10.08 -20.18 23.18
N VAL A 160 10.56 -20.03 24.44
CA VAL A 160 9.83 -19.32 25.48
C VAL A 160 9.76 -17.81 25.20
N MET A 161 10.73 -17.26 24.48
CA MET A 161 10.79 -15.84 24.11
C MET A 161 10.01 -15.51 22.82
N LEU A 162 9.56 -16.50 22.05
CA LEU A 162 8.76 -16.27 20.87
C LEU A 162 7.36 -15.76 21.26
N PRO A 163 6.82 -14.76 20.55
CA PRO A 163 5.46 -14.30 20.78
C PRO A 163 4.47 -15.41 20.42
N LEU A 164 3.48 -15.59 21.28
CA LEU A 164 2.34 -16.49 21.07
C LEU A 164 1.35 -15.86 20.09
#